data_827a632c020db184a8d0d3679795b9c0
#
_entry.id   827a632c020db184a8d0d3679795b9c0
#
_cell.length_a   1.000
_cell.length_b   1.000
_cell.length_c   1.000
_cell.angle_alpha   90.00
_cell.angle_beta   90.00
_cell.angle_gamma   90.00
#
_symmetry.space_group_name_H-M   'P 1'
#
loop_
_entity.id
_entity.type
_entity.pdbx_description
1 polymer ?
#
loop_
_entity_poly.entity_id
_entity_poly.type
_entity_poly.pdbx_seq_one_letter_code
_entity_poly.pdbx_strand_id
1 'polypeptide(L)'
;MKWLRQYGLYICFFLLVLATLYIWLTLFLQPKAGELTVAVLNIGQGDSIYIKSPTGVEVLIDGGPDSSVLQELPKMMSYGDRTIDAIIATHPDADHIGGLVDVVPRYTVKNFIEPGISKNTATAKKLQQEVSEKNIPHLKASRGMWLDLGGGARLDILFPDFDVSTLSEDKANNGCVVAHLVYKHTSALFTCDAPVEVEEHLLAISTSTDLKSDVLKVGHHGSKYSSSDDFLEAIDAAYAAISVGQNRYGHPTIEAINRILAHGATLFRTDEVGTIRFVSNGETFIKK
;
A
#
# COMPACT_ATOMS: atom_id res chain seq x y z
N MET A 1 42.93 34.40 -4.66
CA MET A 1 41.86 35.24 -5.27
C MET A 1 41.93 35.33 -6.81
N LYS A 2 43.13 35.33 -7.48
CA LYS A 2 43.20 35.38 -8.98
C LYS A 2 42.58 34.15 -9.66
N TRP A 3 42.75 32.96 -9.11
CA TRP A 3 42.19 31.69 -9.65
C TRP A 3 40.65 31.68 -9.69
N LEU A 4 39.97 32.12 -8.64
CA LEU A 4 38.53 32.26 -8.59
C LEU A 4 37.97 33.24 -9.62
N ARG A 5 38.71 34.31 -9.96
CA ARG A 5 38.34 35.26 -11.02
C ARG A 5 38.53 34.67 -12.41
N GLN A 6 39.50 33.79 -12.61
CA GLN A 6 39.80 33.20 -13.91
C GLN A 6 38.90 32.00 -14.25
N TYR A 7 38.46 31.20 -13.25
CA TYR A 7 37.68 29.99 -13.45
C TYR A 7 36.24 30.09 -12.92
N GLY A 8 35.89 31.16 -12.23
CA GLY A 8 34.57 31.33 -11.62
C GLY A 8 33.41 31.20 -12.61
N LEU A 9 33.61 31.76 -13.81
CA LEU A 9 32.61 31.69 -14.87
C LEU A 9 32.39 30.25 -15.37
N TYR A 10 33.44 29.47 -15.50
CA TYR A 10 33.38 28.06 -15.90
C TYR A 10 32.77 27.18 -14.80
N ILE A 11 33.06 27.46 -13.54
CA ILE A 11 32.44 26.76 -12.38
C ILE A 11 30.95 27.07 -12.35
N CYS A 12 30.54 28.32 -12.48
CA CYS A 12 29.12 28.70 -12.55
C CYS A 12 28.41 28.02 -13.72
N PHE A 13 29.01 28.02 -14.90
CA PHE A 13 28.44 27.34 -16.08
C PHE A 13 28.31 25.83 -15.85
N PHE A 14 29.31 25.17 -15.30
CA PHE A 14 29.30 23.76 -14.98
C PHE A 14 28.20 23.40 -13.95
N LEU A 15 28.06 24.21 -12.89
CA LEU A 15 27.00 24.03 -11.90
C LEU A 15 25.61 24.23 -12.51
N LEU A 16 25.47 25.16 -13.44
CA LEU A 16 24.22 25.41 -14.14
C LEU A 16 23.85 24.24 -15.06
N VAL A 17 24.81 23.64 -15.74
CA VAL A 17 24.63 22.43 -16.54
C VAL A 17 24.24 21.24 -15.64
N LEU A 18 24.90 21.06 -14.50
CA LEU A 18 24.54 20.02 -13.55
C LEU A 18 23.14 20.21 -12.99
N ALA A 19 22.77 21.44 -12.65
CA ALA A 19 21.42 21.76 -12.17
C ALA A 19 20.34 21.49 -13.24
N THR A 20 20.60 21.87 -14.51
CA THR A 20 19.70 21.61 -15.63
C THR A 20 19.58 20.10 -15.91
N LEU A 21 20.67 19.36 -15.90
CA LEU A 21 20.65 17.90 -16.03
C LEU A 21 19.88 17.24 -14.89
N TYR A 22 20.06 17.69 -13.67
CA TYR A 22 19.31 17.22 -12.51
C TYR A 22 17.79 17.48 -12.64
N ILE A 23 17.41 18.72 -13.03
CA ILE A 23 16.00 19.07 -13.29
C ILE A 23 15.42 18.23 -14.42
N TRP A 24 16.15 18.05 -15.52
CA TRP A 24 15.72 17.17 -16.61
C TRP A 24 15.54 15.73 -16.17
N LEU A 25 16.48 15.20 -15.42
CA LEU A 25 16.40 13.84 -14.89
C LEU A 25 15.20 13.66 -13.96
N THR A 26 14.95 14.62 -13.05
CA THR A 26 13.79 14.56 -12.15
C THR A 26 12.47 14.66 -12.91
N LEU A 27 12.36 15.51 -13.92
CA LEU A 27 11.17 15.62 -14.77
C LEU A 27 10.94 14.36 -15.63
N PHE A 28 12.01 13.70 -16.07
CA PHE A 28 11.93 12.49 -16.89
C PHE A 28 11.57 11.25 -16.07
N LEU A 29 11.95 11.24 -14.79
CA LEU A 29 11.66 10.15 -13.86
C LEU A 29 10.28 10.28 -13.16
N GLN A 30 9.58 11.41 -13.36
CA GLN A 30 8.22 11.53 -12.81
C GLN A 30 7.27 10.53 -13.49
N PRO A 31 6.34 9.92 -12.73
CA PRO A 31 5.25 9.13 -13.32
C PRO A 31 4.54 9.97 -14.38
N LYS A 32 4.32 9.39 -15.55
CA LYS A 32 3.59 10.08 -16.62
C LYS A 32 2.19 10.41 -16.11
N ALA A 33 1.74 11.65 -16.33
CA ALA A 33 0.36 12.02 -16.06
C ALA A 33 -0.59 11.02 -16.76
N GLY A 34 -1.53 10.44 -15.99
CA GLY A 34 -2.45 9.42 -16.49
C GLY A 34 -2.05 7.97 -16.20
N GLU A 35 -0.95 7.70 -15.51
CA GLU A 35 -0.60 6.36 -15.01
C GLU A 35 -1.01 6.18 -13.54
N LEU A 36 -1.63 5.03 -13.23
CA LEU A 36 -1.85 4.57 -11.86
C LEU A 36 -0.61 3.81 -11.39
N THR A 37 -0.11 4.13 -10.21
CA THR A 37 0.99 3.39 -9.57
C THR A 37 0.49 2.69 -8.32
N VAL A 38 0.83 1.41 -8.16
CA VAL A 38 0.67 0.63 -6.93
C VAL A 38 2.04 0.10 -6.54
N ALA A 39 2.49 0.36 -5.32
CA ALA A 39 3.77 -0.12 -4.83
C ALA A 39 3.62 -0.83 -3.48
N VAL A 40 3.99 -2.10 -3.41
CA VAL A 40 4.15 -2.82 -2.15
C VAL A 40 5.56 -2.54 -1.66
N LEU A 41 5.67 -1.78 -0.59
CA LEU A 41 6.93 -1.24 -0.10
C LEU A 41 7.74 -2.31 0.65
N ASN A 42 9.05 -2.32 0.47
CA ASN A 42 9.95 -3.18 1.24
C ASN A 42 10.24 -2.58 2.62
N ILE A 43 9.39 -2.92 3.58
CA ILE A 43 9.46 -2.42 4.97
C ILE A 43 9.83 -3.53 5.98
N GLY A 44 10.34 -4.67 5.50
CA GLY A 44 10.52 -5.86 6.30
C GLY A 44 9.24 -6.67 6.44
N GLN A 45 9.03 -7.28 7.62
CA GLN A 45 7.81 -8.03 7.91
C GLN A 45 6.66 -7.08 8.23
N GLY A 46 5.55 -7.18 7.48
CA GLY A 46 4.39 -6.31 7.63
C GLY A 46 3.91 -5.75 6.29
N ASP A 47 2.91 -4.89 6.31
CA ASP A 47 2.34 -4.28 5.12
C ASP A 47 2.55 -2.77 5.07
N SER A 48 2.92 -2.30 3.89
CA SER A 48 2.82 -0.89 3.52
C SER A 48 2.66 -0.79 2.00
N ILE A 49 1.54 -0.25 1.55
CA ILE A 49 1.21 -0.15 0.14
C ILE A 49 0.95 1.30 -0.21
N TYR A 50 1.68 1.80 -1.19
CA TYR A 50 1.51 3.13 -1.72
C TYR A 50 0.76 3.10 -3.05
N ILE A 51 -0.25 3.95 -3.18
CA ILE A 51 -1.04 4.13 -4.38
C ILE A 51 -0.93 5.59 -4.82
N LYS A 52 -0.58 5.82 -6.08
CA LYS A 52 -0.66 7.14 -6.71
C LYS A 52 -1.55 7.07 -7.94
N SER A 53 -2.61 7.85 -7.90
CA SER A 53 -3.59 7.91 -8.98
C SER A 53 -3.08 8.68 -10.20
N PRO A 54 -3.76 8.57 -11.35
CA PRO A 54 -3.43 9.33 -12.56
C PRO A 54 -3.51 10.85 -12.39
N THR A 55 -4.27 11.32 -11.40
CA THR A 55 -4.43 12.75 -11.06
C THR A 55 -3.51 13.22 -9.95
N GLY A 56 -2.72 12.32 -9.37
CA GLY A 56 -1.77 12.61 -8.32
C GLY A 56 -2.33 12.47 -6.89
N VAL A 57 -3.54 11.94 -6.70
CA VAL A 57 -4.05 11.57 -5.37
C VAL A 57 -3.22 10.42 -4.82
N GLU A 58 -2.75 10.54 -3.58
CA GLU A 58 -1.84 9.60 -2.94
C GLU A 58 -2.50 8.94 -1.72
N VAL A 59 -2.51 7.61 -1.72
CA VAL A 59 -3.04 6.79 -0.62
C VAL A 59 -1.94 5.89 -0.07
N LEU A 60 -1.87 5.78 1.24
CA LEU A 60 -1.02 4.82 1.95
C LEU A 60 -1.90 3.84 2.70
N ILE A 61 -1.80 2.56 2.38
CA ILE A 61 -2.43 1.47 3.13
C ILE A 61 -1.36 0.85 4.01
N ASP A 62 -1.53 0.97 5.32
CA ASP A 62 -0.59 0.56 6.35
C ASP A 62 0.80 1.22 6.27
N GLY A 63 1.61 1.04 7.28
CA GLY A 63 2.93 1.66 7.40
C GLY A 63 4.04 0.70 7.82
N GLY A 64 3.73 -0.60 7.93
CA GLY A 64 4.70 -1.58 8.39
C GLY A 64 5.01 -1.50 9.88
N PRO A 65 6.05 -2.24 10.34
CA PRO A 65 6.34 -2.42 11.76
C PRO A 65 7.00 -1.19 12.41
N ASP A 66 7.70 -0.37 11.63
CA ASP A 66 8.56 0.70 12.14
C ASP A 66 8.80 1.82 11.11
N SER A 67 9.79 2.66 11.37
CA SER A 67 10.15 3.81 10.53
C SER A 67 10.74 3.47 9.15
N SER A 68 10.89 2.21 8.77
CA SER A 68 11.40 1.81 7.43
C SER A 68 10.54 2.37 6.30
N VAL A 69 9.24 2.54 6.51
CA VAL A 69 8.34 3.21 5.56
C VAL A 69 8.82 4.61 5.17
N LEU A 70 9.48 5.34 6.09
CA LEU A 70 10.03 6.68 5.81
C LEU A 70 11.22 6.65 4.84
N GLN A 71 11.83 5.49 4.62
CA GLN A 71 12.91 5.31 3.64
C GLN A 71 12.37 4.94 2.26
N GLU A 72 11.24 4.22 2.20
CA GLU A 72 10.65 3.73 0.96
C GLU A 72 9.63 4.72 0.35
N LEU A 73 8.77 5.30 1.18
CA LEU A 73 7.70 6.21 0.73
C LEU A 73 8.22 7.40 -0.10
N PRO A 74 9.28 8.12 0.30
CA PRO A 74 9.81 9.23 -0.49
C PRO A 74 10.35 8.84 -1.88
N LYS A 75 10.70 7.56 -2.10
CA LYS A 75 11.15 7.06 -3.40
C LYS A 75 9.98 6.95 -4.40
N MET A 76 8.76 6.82 -3.89
CA MET A 76 7.53 6.71 -4.68
C MET A 76 6.88 8.07 -4.94
N MET A 77 7.03 9.00 -4.00
CA MET A 77 6.44 10.34 -4.06
C MET A 77 7.23 11.29 -4.97
N SER A 78 6.58 12.35 -5.41
CA SER A 78 7.27 13.45 -6.11
C SER A 78 8.25 14.13 -5.17
N TYR A 79 9.36 14.63 -5.71
CA TYR A 79 10.38 15.29 -4.90
C TYR A 79 9.81 16.45 -4.09
N GLY A 80 10.01 16.41 -2.77
CA GLY A 80 9.51 17.42 -1.85
C GLY A 80 8.04 17.29 -1.47
N ASP A 81 7.29 16.36 -2.07
CA ASP A 81 5.91 16.10 -1.67
C ASP A 81 5.87 15.47 -0.28
N ARG A 82 4.96 15.95 0.55
CA ARG A 82 4.73 15.50 1.92
C ARG A 82 3.22 15.37 2.20
N THR A 83 2.42 15.23 1.16
CA THR A 83 0.97 15.13 1.29
C THR A 83 0.52 13.68 1.03
N ILE A 84 -0.31 13.15 1.91
CA ILE A 84 -0.99 11.87 1.75
C ILE A 84 -2.49 12.16 1.85
N ASP A 85 -3.24 11.90 0.79
CA ASP A 85 -4.68 12.23 0.73
C ASP A 85 -5.51 11.33 1.65
N ALA A 86 -5.10 10.06 1.77
CA ALA A 86 -5.69 9.14 2.74
C ALA A 86 -4.68 8.13 3.27
N ILE A 87 -4.70 7.88 4.57
CA ILE A 87 -4.10 6.70 5.18
C ILE A 87 -5.22 5.72 5.51
N ILE A 88 -5.04 4.46 5.14
CA ILE A 88 -5.91 3.36 5.55
C ILE A 88 -5.10 2.45 6.47
N ALA A 89 -5.45 2.42 7.76
CA ALA A 89 -4.92 1.46 8.71
C ALA A 89 -5.85 0.23 8.70
N THR A 90 -5.37 -0.88 8.14
CA THR A 90 -6.24 -2.04 7.90
C THR A 90 -6.69 -2.73 9.18
N HIS A 91 -5.82 -2.86 10.14
CA HIS A 91 -6.07 -3.37 11.48
C HIS A 91 -4.93 -2.97 12.44
N PRO A 92 -5.14 -3.02 13.78
CA PRO A 92 -4.22 -2.38 14.74
C PRO A 92 -2.99 -3.23 15.11
N ASP A 93 -2.54 -4.15 14.27
CA ASP A 93 -1.34 -4.95 14.52
C ASP A 93 -0.06 -4.14 14.24
N ALA A 94 0.98 -4.38 15.03
CA ALA A 94 2.17 -3.53 15.02
C ALA A 94 2.91 -3.54 13.68
N ASP A 95 2.88 -4.65 12.96
CA ASP A 95 3.49 -4.81 11.64
C ASP A 95 2.67 -4.16 10.49
N HIS A 96 1.54 -3.54 10.83
CA HIS A 96 0.72 -2.71 9.93
C HIS A 96 0.74 -1.24 10.33
N ILE A 97 0.58 -0.94 11.63
CA ILE A 97 0.44 0.45 12.06
C ILE A 97 1.71 1.06 12.68
N GLY A 98 2.75 0.26 12.92
CA GLY A 98 3.97 0.73 13.62
C GLY A 98 4.59 1.94 12.94
N GLY A 99 4.80 1.88 11.64
CA GLY A 99 5.38 2.98 10.87
C GLY A 99 4.45 4.17 10.70
N LEU A 100 3.13 3.99 10.80
CA LEU A 100 2.18 5.12 10.74
C LEU A 100 2.37 6.11 11.89
N VAL A 101 2.85 5.63 13.04
CA VAL A 101 3.21 6.48 14.20
C VAL A 101 4.28 7.51 13.81
N ASP A 102 5.14 7.14 12.87
CA ASP A 102 6.21 8.02 12.36
C ASP A 102 5.79 8.81 11.12
N VAL A 103 4.89 8.28 10.29
CA VAL A 103 4.37 8.95 9.10
C VAL A 103 3.46 10.12 9.45
N VAL A 104 2.47 9.89 10.32
CA VAL A 104 1.45 10.90 10.69
C VAL A 104 2.06 12.23 11.15
N PRO A 105 3.08 12.30 12.03
CA PRO A 105 3.66 13.58 12.43
C PRO A 105 4.50 14.26 11.34
N ARG A 106 4.98 13.54 10.31
CA ARG A 106 5.94 14.02 9.30
C ARG A 106 5.31 14.37 7.95
N TYR A 107 4.08 13.93 7.71
CA TYR A 107 3.32 14.17 6.48
C TYR A 107 2.05 14.97 6.76
N THR A 108 1.56 15.66 5.75
CA THR A 108 0.23 16.27 5.77
C THR A 108 -0.78 15.21 5.34
N VAL A 109 -1.46 14.61 6.31
CA VAL A 109 -2.47 13.58 6.08
C VAL A 109 -3.84 14.24 6.04
N LYS A 110 -4.61 14.04 4.94
CA LYS A 110 -5.93 14.67 4.79
C LYS A 110 -7.06 13.85 5.41
N ASN A 111 -6.94 12.51 5.38
CA ASN A 111 -7.94 11.60 5.95
C ASN A 111 -7.24 10.39 6.57
N PHE A 112 -7.74 9.93 7.70
CA PHE A 112 -7.34 8.67 8.35
C PHE A 112 -8.54 7.74 8.40
N ILE A 113 -8.38 6.53 7.89
CA ILE A 113 -9.46 5.56 7.72
C ILE A 113 -9.04 4.27 8.43
N GLU A 114 -9.90 3.73 9.29
CA GLU A 114 -9.66 2.46 9.97
C GLU A 114 -10.99 1.74 10.26
N PRO A 115 -10.98 0.43 10.52
CA PRO A 115 -12.23 -0.33 10.73
C PRO A 115 -12.87 -0.07 12.10
N GLY A 116 -12.12 0.49 13.05
CA GLY A 116 -12.58 0.74 14.41
C GLY A 116 -12.37 -0.44 15.37
N ILE A 117 -11.41 -1.31 15.08
CA ILE A 117 -10.96 -2.36 16.00
C ILE A 117 -10.10 -1.71 17.08
N SER A 118 -10.45 -1.94 18.35
CA SER A 118 -9.65 -1.45 19.46
C SER A 118 -8.56 -2.45 19.84
N LYS A 119 -7.32 -1.96 20.01
CA LYS A 119 -6.20 -2.76 20.54
C LYS A 119 -5.45 -1.97 21.60
N ASN A 120 -5.27 -2.56 22.78
CA ASN A 120 -4.65 -1.91 23.93
C ASN A 120 -3.12 -1.98 23.92
N THR A 121 -2.50 -1.65 22.78
CA THR A 121 -1.03 -1.59 22.63
C THR A 121 -0.51 -0.16 22.70
N ALA A 122 0.76 0.01 23.05
CA ALA A 122 1.41 1.32 23.06
C ALA A 122 1.41 1.95 21.66
N THR A 123 1.63 1.15 20.62
CA THR A 123 1.63 1.58 19.22
C THR A 123 0.27 2.11 18.79
N ALA A 124 -0.82 1.35 19.04
CA ALA A 124 -2.16 1.77 18.68
C ALA A 124 -2.56 3.05 19.41
N LYS A 125 -2.29 3.15 20.72
CA LYS A 125 -2.56 4.38 21.50
C LYS A 125 -1.79 5.58 20.98
N LYS A 126 -0.50 5.39 20.64
CA LYS A 126 0.33 6.47 20.12
C LYS A 126 -0.17 6.96 18.77
N LEU A 127 -0.55 6.04 17.86
CA LEU A 127 -1.11 6.39 16.56
C LEU A 127 -2.41 7.21 16.72
N GLN A 128 -3.33 6.75 17.55
CA GLN A 128 -4.58 7.47 17.83
C GLN A 128 -4.32 8.87 18.42
N GLN A 129 -3.33 8.99 19.29
CA GLN A 129 -2.90 10.28 19.83
C GLN A 129 -2.40 11.20 18.71
N GLU A 130 -1.49 10.75 17.83
CA GLU A 130 -0.96 11.54 16.72
C GLU A 130 -2.07 12.00 15.75
N VAL A 131 -2.98 11.10 15.38
CA VAL A 131 -4.14 11.42 14.53
C VAL A 131 -5.01 12.50 15.15
N SER A 132 -5.29 12.37 16.46
CA SER A 132 -6.11 13.34 17.21
C SER A 132 -5.40 14.70 17.36
N GLU A 133 -4.12 14.73 17.74
CA GLU A 133 -3.34 15.97 17.91
C GLU A 133 -3.21 16.76 16.60
N LYS A 134 -3.15 16.07 15.48
CA LYS A 134 -3.11 16.67 14.13
C LYS A 134 -4.51 17.09 13.62
N ASN A 135 -5.58 16.77 14.36
CA ASN A 135 -6.98 17.00 13.94
C ASN A 135 -7.27 16.40 12.55
N ILE A 136 -6.73 15.23 12.26
CA ILE A 136 -6.95 14.55 10.97
C ILE A 136 -8.39 14.01 10.95
N PRO A 137 -9.19 14.28 9.89
CA PRO A 137 -10.49 13.66 9.72
C PRO A 137 -10.38 12.14 9.82
N HIS A 138 -11.14 11.56 10.77
CA HIS A 138 -11.09 10.14 11.11
C HIS A 138 -12.39 9.47 10.65
N LEU A 139 -12.26 8.51 9.74
CA LEU A 139 -13.38 7.84 9.10
C LEU A 139 -13.36 6.35 9.44
N LYS A 140 -14.54 5.77 9.66
CA LYS A 140 -14.69 4.32 9.88
C LYS A 140 -14.82 3.61 8.54
N ALA A 141 -13.90 2.70 8.24
CA ALA A 141 -13.96 1.85 7.06
C ALA A 141 -15.13 0.85 7.18
N SER A 142 -15.93 0.74 6.15
CA SER A 142 -16.98 -0.26 6.04
C SER A 142 -17.29 -0.58 4.59
N ARG A 143 -17.82 -1.77 4.32
CA ARG A 143 -18.27 -2.17 2.97
C ARG A 143 -19.19 -1.12 2.36
N GLY A 144 -18.94 -0.81 1.09
CA GLY A 144 -19.67 0.21 0.33
C GLY A 144 -19.09 1.61 0.44
N MET A 145 -18.14 1.87 1.36
CA MET A 145 -17.32 3.08 1.33
C MET A 145 -16.39 3.02 0.12
N TRP A 146 -16.17 4.15 -0.52
CA TRP A 146 -15.22 4.26 -1.62
C TRP A 146 -14.51 5.63 -1.61
N LEU A 147 -13.33 5.66 -2.18
CA LEU A 147 -12.53 6.87 -2.38
C LEU A 147 -12.41 7.13 -3.87
N ASP A 148 -12.82 8.32 -4.33
CA ASP A 148 -12.51 8.81 -5.67
C ASP A 148 -11.05 9.27 -5.71
N LEU A 149 -10.25 8.60 -6.50
CA LEU A 149 -8.83 8.94 -6.68
C LEU A 149 -8.62 9.84 -7.91
N GLY A 150 -9.69 10.16 -8.62
CA GLY A 150 -9.65 10.94 -9.84
C GLY A 150 -9.12 10.17 -11.06
N GLY A 151 -9.30 10.76 -12.26
CA GLY A 151 -8.86 10.15 -13.51
C GLY A 151 -9.53 8.84 -13.89
N GLY A 152 -10.62 8.47 -13.21
CA GLY A 152 -11.33 7.21 -13.35
C GLY A 152 -10.77 6.09 -12.46
N ALA A 153 -9.89 6.41 -11.51
CA ALA A 153 -9.41 5.49 -10.50
C ALA A 153 -10.26 5.61 -9.22
N ARG A 154 -10.64 4.47 -8.63
CA ARG A 154 -11.46 4.36 -7.43
C ARG A 154 -10.95 3.25 -6.53
N LEU A 155 -10.98 3.47 -5.22
CA LEU A 155 -10.65 2.48 -4.21
C LEU A 155 -11.91 2.16 -3.40
N ASP A 156 -12.42 0.94 -3.52
CA ASP A 156 -13.62 0.45 -2.86
C ASP A 156 -13.25 -0.34 -1.61
N ILE A 157 -13.95 -0.13 -0.50
CA ILE A 157 -13.83 -0.96 0.71
C ILE A 157 -14.83 -2.11 0.57
N LEU A 158 -14.30 -3.33 0.46
CA LEU A 158 -15.10 -4.56 0.34
C LEU A 158 -15.44 -5.18 1.70
N PHE A 159 -14.62 -4.89 2.72
CA PHE A 159 -14.78 -5.43 4.08
C PHE A 159 -14.11 -4.47 5.08
N PRO A 160 -14.59 -4.36 6.33
CA PRO A 160 -15.68 -5.14 6.96
C PRO A 160 -17.08 -4.67 6.56
N ASP A 161 -18.08 -5.58 6.70
CA ASP A 161 -19.49 -5.32 6.45
C ASP A 161 -20.34 -5.41 7.74
N PHE A 162 -19.70 -5.51 8.89
CA PHE A 162 -20.30 -5.54 10.22
C PHE A 162 -19.54 -4.65 11.20
N ASP A 163 -20.08 -4.46 12.39
CA ASP A 163 -19.39 -3.69 13.43
C ASP A 163 -18.27 -4.50 14.11
N VAL A 164 -17.04 -4.20 13.73
CA VAL A 164 -15.83 -4.88 14.22
C VAL A 164 -15.36 -4.39 15.60
N SER A 165 -15.98 -3.36 16.17
CA SER A 165 -15.59 -2.81 17.48
C SER A 165 -15.79 -3.82 18.63
N THR A 166 -16.57 -4.86 18.38
CA THR A 166 -16.87 -5.94 19.35
C THR A 166 -15.90 -7.11 19.24
N LEU A 167 -15.00 -7.12 18.24
CA LEU A 167 -13.99 -8.16 18.10
C LEU A 167 -12.98 -8.09 19.24
N SER A 168 -12.58 -9.25 19.72
CA SER A 168 -11.46 -9.36 20.66
C SER A 168 -10.14 -9.04 19.94
N GLU A 169 -9.15 -8.57 20.69
CA GLU A 169 -7.85 -8.11 20.14
C GLU A 169 -7.10 -9.20 19.35
N ASP A 170 -7.26 -10.46 19.72
CA ASP A 170 -6.68 -11.62 19.04
C ASP A 170 -7.38 -11.98 17.72
N LYS A 171 -8.53 -11.37 17.44
CA LYS A 171 -9.29 -11.50 16.19
C LYS A 171 -9.24 -10.26 15.30
N ALA A 172 -8.23 -9.42 15.47
CA ALA A 172 -8.10 -8.20 14.68
C ALA A 172 -8.09 -8.48 13.17
N ASN A 173 -7.45 -9.56 12.73
CA ASN A 173 -7.42 -9.97 11.32
C ASN A 173 -8.80 -10.31 10.75
N ASN A 174 -9.74 -10.78 11.58
CA ASN A 174 -11.12 -11.07 11.16
C ASN A 174 -11.96 -9.81 10.89
N GLY A 175 -11.44 -8.64 11.17
CA GLY A 175 -12.10 -7.36 10.91
C GLY A 175 -11.24 -6.41 10.09
N CYS A 176 -10.13 -6.88 9.51
CA CYS A 176 -9.20 -6.03 8.78
C CYS A 176 -9.81 -5.51 7.46
N VAL A 177 -9.35 -4.36 7.00
CA VAL A 177 -9.90 -3.72 5.79
C VAL A 177 -9.41 -4.44 4.54
N VAL A 178 -10.34 -4.98 3.75
CA VAL A 178 -10.09 -5.45 2.39
C VAL A 178 -10.54 -4.38 1.41
N ALA A 179 -9.64 -3.98 0.51
CA ALA A 179 -9.89 -2.90 -0.44
C ALA A 179 -9.60 -3.33 -1.89
N HIS A 180 -10.42 -2.85 -2.82
CA HIS A 180 -10.33 -3.11 -4.25
C HIS A 180 -10.12 -1.82 -5.03
N LEU A 181 -8.98 -1.71 -5.69
CA LEU A 181 -8.63 -0.58 -6.54
C LEU A 181 -9.02 -0.90 -7.97
N VAL A 182 -9.81 -0.01 -8.56
CA VAL A 182 -10.23 -0.13 -9.96
C VAL A 182 -9.74 1.10 -10.73
N TYR A 183 -9.11 0.88 -11.87
CA TYR A 183 -8.75 1.93 -12.82
C TYR A 183 -9.04 1.50 -14.25
N LYS A 184 -10.14 1.98 -14.82
CA LYS A 184 -10.65 1.59 -16.15
C LYS A 184 -10.83 0.06 -16.25
N HIS A 185 -9.97 -0.63 -17.02
CA HIS A 185 -10.00 -2.08 -17.22
C HIS A 185 -9.02 -2.84 -16.33
N THR A 186 -8.31 -2.15 -15.43
CA THR A 186 -7.34 -2.77 -14.51
C THR A 186 -7.77 -2.66 -13.07
N SER A 187 -7.40 -3.65 -12.26
CA SER A 187 -7.75 -3.69 -10.84
C SER A 187 -6.68 -4.35 -9.98
N ALA A 188 -6.67 -3.99 -8.69
CA ALA A 188 -5.80 -4.59 -7.69
C ALA A 188 -6.57 -4.83 -6.38
N LEU A 189 -6.39 -6.01 -5.78
CA LEU A 189 -7.00 -6.39 -4.52
C LEU A 189 -5.97 -6.40 -3.39
N PHE A 190 -6.32 -5.75 -2.29
CA PHE A 190 -5.52 -5.65 -1.08
C PHE A 190 -6.26 -6.35 0.05
N THR A 191 -5.75 -7.50 0.49
CA THR A 191 -6.48 -8.42 1.38
C THR A 191 -6.03 -8.34 2.83
N CYS A 192 -5.12 -7.38 3.15
CA CYS A 192 -4.56 -7.26 4.50
C CYS A 192 -4.12 -8.63 5.05
N ASP A 193 -4.46 -8.93 6.32
CA ASP A 193 -4.20 -10.22 6.95
C ASP A 193 -5.46 -11.08 7.08
N ALA A 194 -6.41 -10.91 6.13
CA ALA A 194 -7.67 -11.66 6.11
C ALA A 194 -7.41 -13.17 6.16
N PRO A 195 -7.96 -13.88 7.15
CA PRO A 195 -7.92 -15.33 7.21
C PRO A 195 -8.96 -15.96 6.27
N VAL A 196 -8.86 -17.28 6.05
CA VAL A 196 -9.76 -18.03 5.15
C VAL A 196 -11.25 -17.79 5.45
N GLU A 197 -11.62 -17.62 6.72
CA GLU A 197 -13.02 -17.37 7.11
C GLU A 197 -13.54 -16.02 6.55
N VAL A 198 -12.67 -15.01 6.45
CA VAL A 198 -13.01 -13.72 5.83
C VAL A 198 -13.06 -13.87 4.30
N GLU A 199 -12.17 -14.66 3.71
CA GLU A 199 -12.19 -14.95 2.27
C GLU A 199 -13.48 -15.68 1.87
N GLU A 200 -13.89 -16.72 2.62
CA GLU A 200 -15.16 -17.44 2.41
C GLU A 200 -16.36 -16.50 2.54
N HIS A 201 -16.33 -15.60 3.53
CA HIS A 201 -17.38 -14.60 3.69
C HIS A 201 -17.42 -13.64 2.49
N LEU A 202 -16.28 -13.14 2.03
CA LEU A 202 -16.18 -12.28 0.84
C LEU A 202 -16.71 -13.00 -0.42
N LEU A 203 -16.39 -14.27 -0.62
CA LEU A 203 -16.92 -15.09 -1.71
C LEU A 203 -18.45 -15.18 -1.67
N ALA A 204 -19.01 -15.30 -0.46
CA ALA A 204 -20.46 -15.43 -0.29
C ALA A 204 -21.24 -14.13 -0.55
N ILE A 205 -20.62 -12.94 -0.27
CA ILE A 205 -21.32 -11.65 -0.35
C ILE A 205 -20.92 -10.80 -1.56
N SER A 206 -19.90 -11.21 -2.32
CA SER A 206 -19.40 -10.46 -3.47
C SER A 206 -19.84 -11.08 -4.78
N THR A 207 -19.93 -10.26 -5.82
CA THR A 207 -20.08 -10.76 -7.18
C THR A 207 -18.73 -11.19 -7.73
N SER A 208 -18.71 -11.97 -8.80
CA SER A 208 -17.46 -12.39 -9.45
C SER A 208 -16.60 -11.22 -9.94
N THR A 209 -17.22 -10.08 -10.23
CA THR A 209 -16.52 -8.86 -10.68
C THR A 209 -15.94 -8.05 -9.54
N ASP A 210 -16.43 -8.21 -8.31
CA ASP A 210 -15.94 -7.43 -7.14
C ASP A 210 -14.58 -7.91 -6.66
N LEU A 211 -14.21 -9.17 -6.91
CA LEU A 211 -12.96 -9.78 -6.45
C LEU A 211 -11.92 -9.91 -7.58
N LYS A 212 -12.38 -10.03 -8.84
CA LYS A 212 -11.47 -10.21 -9.98
C LYS A 212 -10.47 -9.06 -10.06
N SER A 213 -9.16 -9.40 -10.12
CA SER A 213 -8.10 -8.40 -10.05
C SER A 213 -6.85 -8.83 -10.80
N ASP A 214 -6.20 -7.91 -11.52
CA ASP A 214 -4.93 -8.19 -12.20
C ASP A 214 -3.76 -8.37 -11.22
N VAL A 215 -3.82 -7.65 -10.09
CA VAL A 215 -2.78 -7.67 -9.05
C VAL A 215 -3.41 -8.04 -7.70
N LEU A 216 -2.85 -9.04 -7.05
CA LEU A 216 -3.19 -9.43 -5.68
C LEU A 216 -2.05 -9.05 -4.72
N LYS A 217 -2.33 -8.25 -3.69
CA LYS A 217 -1.51 -8.26 -2.47
C LYS A 217 -1.93 -9.47 -1.65
N VAL A 218 -1.05 -10.44 -1.56
CA VAL A 218 -1.30 -11.72 -0.87
C VAL A 218 -1.59 -11.51 0.61
N GLY A 219 -2.61 -12.18 1.11
CA GLY A 219 -3.04 -12.08 2.49
C GLY A 219 -1.99 -12.60 3.49
N HIS A 220 -1.91 -11.93 4.62
CA HIS A 220 -1.17 -12.35 5.81
C HIS A 220 0.26 -12.82 5.50
N HIS A 221 0.96 -12.02 4.69
CA HIS A 221 2.35 -12.23 4.29
C HIS A 221 2.67 -13.63 3.72
N GLY A 222 1.68 -14.28 3.10
CA GLY A 222 1.80 -15.65 2.60
C GLY A 222 1.60 -16.72 3.67
N SER A 223 0.78 -16.47 4.67
CA SER A 223 0.33 -17.48 5.63
C SER A 223 -0.44 -18.60 4.93
N LYS A 224 -0.29 -19.84 5.37
CA LYS A 224 -1.10 -20.97 4.90
C LYS A 224 -2.60 -20.86 5.27
N TYR A 225 -2.93 -19.99 6.20
CA TYR A 225 -4.29 -19.72 6.67
C TYR A 225 -4.99 -18.56 5.92
N SER A 226 -4.39 -18.13 4.81
CA SER A 226 -4.93 -17.13 3.89
C SER A 226 -4.71 -17.57 2.45
N SER A 227 -5.34 -16.86 1.50
CA SER A 227 -5.24 -17.14 0.05
C SER A 227 -5.67 -18.55 -0.30
N SER A 228 -6.92 -18.91 0.07
CA SER A 228 -7.55 -20.20 -0.23
C SER A 228 -7.70 -20.42 -1.75
N ASP A 229 -7.82 -21.67 -2.18
CA ASP A 229 -7.94 -22.02 -3.60
C ASP A 229 -9.15 -21.34 -4.24
N ASP A 230 -10.32 -21.41 -3.61
CA ASP A 230 -11.57 -20.81 -4.11
C ASP A 230 -11.43 -19.26 -4.22
N PHE A 231 -10.73 -18.64 -3.27
CA PHE A 231 -10.50 -17.21 -3.28
C PHE A 231 -9.52 -16.79 -4.39
N LEU A 232 -8.43 -17.54 -4.58
CA LEU A 232 -7.47 -17.30 -5.67
C LEU A 232 -8.10 -17.53 -7.04
N GLU A 233 -8.98 -18.52 -7.19
CA GLU A 233 -9.75 -18.76 -8.42
C GLU A 233 -10.68 -17.57 -8.73
N ALA A 234 -11.38 -17.05 -7.72
CA ALA A 234 -12.27 -15.90 -7.89
C ALA A 234 -11.54 -14.61 -8.26
N ILE A 235 -10.31 -14.41 -7.73
CA ILE A 235 -9.49 -13.24 -8.04
C ILE A 235 -8.88 -13.33 -9.43
N ASP A 236 -8.41 -14.50 -9.87
CA ASP A 236 -7.80 -14.77 -11.19
C ASP A 236 -6.67 -13.78 -11.51
N ALA A 237 -5.74 -13.57 -10.55
CA ALA A 237 -4.72 -12.54 -10.65
C ALA A 237 -3.56 -12.93 -11.56
N ALA A 238 -3.13 -12.02 -12.45
CA ALA A 238 -1.93 -12.19 -13.26
C ALA A 238 -0.63 -12.03 -12.43
N TYR A 239 -0.68 -11.17 -11.40
CA TYR A 239 0.43 -10.87 -10.52
C TYR A 239 0.03 -11.02 -9.05
N ALA A 240 0.90 -11.63 -8.27
CA ALA A 240 0.77 -11.72 -6.82
C ALA A 240 1.99 -11.10 -6.14
N ALA A 241 1.77 -10.25 -5.13
CA ALA A 241 2.83 -9.60 -4.36
C ALA A 241 2.73 -10.01 -2.89
N ILE A 242 3.79 -10.58 -2.33
CA ILE A 242 3.93 -10.86 -0.90
C ILE A 242 4.82 -9.78 -0.28
N SER A 243 4.26 -9.03 0.67
CA SER A 243 5.04 -8.17 1.56
C SER A 243 5.55 -9.02 2.71
N VAL A 244 6.85 -9.20 2.81
CA VAL A 244 7.47 -10.09 3.79
C VAL A 244 8.93 -9.70 4.03
N GLY A 245 9.40 -9.92 5.23
CA GLY A 245 10.80 -9.79 5.61
C GLY A 245 11.20 -10.90 6.59
N GLN A 246 12.35 -10.73 7.24
CA GLN A 246 12.79 -11.69 8.24
C GLN A 246 11.75 -11.83 9.35
N ASN A 247 11.23 -13.03 9.56
CA ASN A 247 10.17 -13.30 10.52
C ASN A 247 10.37 -14.64 11.24
N ARG A 248 9.58 -14.84 12.31
CA ARG A 248 9.58 -16.07 13.12
C ARG A 248 8.34 -16.94 12.87
N TYR A 249 7.44 -16.47 12.00
CA TYR A 249 6.17 -17.15 11.69
C TYR A 249 6.32 -18.21 10.61
N GLY A 250 7.47 -18.20 9.89
CA GLY A 250 7.71 -19.10 8.75
C GLY A 250 6.98 -18.65 7.49
N HIS A 251 6.64 -17.37 7.39
CA HIS A 251 6.03 -16.77 6.22
C HIS A 251 7.09 -16.31 5.20
N PRO A 252 6.79 -16.39 3.88
CA PRO A 252 5.65 -17.09 3.31
C PRO A 252 5.81 -18.61 3.45
N THR A 253 4.72 -19.30 3.69
CA THR A 253 4.72 -20.76 3.75
C THR A 253 4.82 -21.36 2.35
N ILE A 254 5.41 -22.55 2.24
CA ILE A 254 5.53 -23.24 0.94
C ILE A 254 4.16 -23.59 0.37
N GLU A 255 3.18 -23.88 1.24
CA GLU A 255 1.80 -24.17 0.86
C GLU A 255 1.14 -22.95 0.18
N ALA A 256 1.29 -21.76 0.77
CA ALA A 256 0.76 -20.53 0.18
C ALA A 256 1.43 -20.21 -1.18
N ILE A 257 2.76 -20.33 -1.24
CA ILE A 257 3.52 -20.13 -2.49
C ILE A 257 3.02 -21.08 -3.58
N ASN A 258 2.95 -22.37 -3.29
CA ASN A 258 2.55 -23.39 -4.27
C ASN A 258 1.11 -23.16 -4.74
N ARG A 259 0.21 -22.77 -3.85
CA ARG A 259 -1.18 -22.47 -4.16
C ARG A 259 -1.31 -21.29 -5.13
N ILE A 260 -0.63 -20.17 -4.83
CA ILE A 260 -0.59 -18.98 -5.69
C ILE A 260 -0.04 -19.31 -7.08
N LEU A 261 1.06 -20.06 -7.15
CA LEU A 261 1.66 -20.48 -8.42
C LEU A 261 0.77 -21.43 -9.21
N ALA A 262 0.06 -22.34 -8.54
CA ALA A 262 -0.89 -23.26 -9.18
C ALA A 262 -2.07 -22.54 -9.86
N HIS A 263 -2.48 -21.37 -9.34
CA HIS A 263 -3.48 -20.49 -9.97
C HIS A 263 -2.91 -19.57 -11.06
N GLY A 264 -1.63 -19.74 -11.46
CA GLY A 264 -1.03 -19.09 -12.62
C GLY A 264 -0.50 -17.67 -12.40
N ALA A 265 -0.59 -17.13 -11.18
CA ALA A 265 -0.07 -15.80 -10.89
C ALA A 265 1.46 -15.77 -10.93
N THR A 266 2.03 -14.69 -11.50
CA THR A 266 3.45 -14.39 -11.36
C THR A 266 3.71 -13.80 -9.98
N LEU A 267 4.44 -14.54 -9.14
CA LEU A 267 4.68 -14.19 -7.74
C LEU A 267 5.93 -13.32 -7.58
N PHE A 268 5.82 -12.26 -6.82
CA PHE A 268 6.93 -11.42 -6.35
C PHE A 268 6.92 -11.31 -4.83
N ARG A 269 8.11 -11.22 -4.23
CA ARG A 269 8.29 -11.08 -2.77
C ARG A 269 9.21 -9.90 -2.47
N THR A 270 8.84 -9.08 -1.46
CA THR A 270 9.63 -7.89 -1.12
C THR A 270 11.01 -8.23 -0.55
N ASP A 271 11.18 -9.37 0.11
CA ASP A 271 12.48 -9.84 0.62
C ASP A 271 13.45 -10.33 -0.48
N GLU A 272 12.92 -10.61 -1.68
CA GLU A 272 13.73 -11.06 -2.83
C GLU A 272 14.05 -9.92 -3.81
N VAL A 273 13.04 -9.04 -4.09
CA VAL A 273 13.17 -8.05 -5.16
C VAL A 273 13.11 -6.60 -4.69
N GLY A 274 13.01 -6.37 -3.37
CA GLY A 274 12.79 -5.04 -2.83
C GLY A 274 11.34 -4.57 -3.01
N THR A 275 11.13 -3.26 -3.07
CA THR A 275 9.80 -2.67 -3.33
C THR A 275 9.24 -3.14 -4.68
N ILE A 276 8.04 -3.71 -4.67
CA ILE A 276 7.36 -4.24 -5.86
C ILE A 276 6.44 -3.15 -6.39
N ARG A 277 6.77 -2.62 -7.57
CA ARG A 277 6.01 -1.54 -8.19
C ARG A 277 5.27 -2.02 -9.43
N PHE A 278 3.96 -1.79 -9.46
CA PHE A 278 3.10 -1.98 -10.63
C PHE A 278 2.62 -0.63 -11.14
N VAL A 279 2.51 -0.51 -12.46
CA VAL A 279 2.01 0.69 -13.13
C VAL A 279 0.96 0.29 -14.14
N SER A 280 -0.18 1.00 -14.13
CA SER A 280 -1.26 0.78 -15.09
C SER A 280 -1.53 2.04 -15.92
N ASN A 281 -1.75 1.85 -17.21
CA ASN A 281 -2.29 2.86 -18.12
C ASN A 281 -3.83 2.81 -18.22
N GLY A 282 -4.45 1.90 -17.48
CA GLY A 282 -5.88 1.61 -17.51
C GLY A 282 -6.28 0.46 -18.42
N GLU A 283 -5.34 -0.12 -19.19
CA GLU A 283 -5.58 -1.30 -20.02
C GLU A 283 -4.86 -2.54 -19.45
N THR A 284 -3.66 -2.35 -18.93
CA THR A 284 -2.85 -3.43 -18.36
C THR A 284 -1.99 -2.91 -17.23
N PHE A 285 -1.74 -3.77 -16.23
CA PHE A 285 -0.65 -3.58 -15.27
C PHE A 285 0.66 -4.13 -15.82
N ILE A 286 1.75 -3.43 -15.56
CA ILE A 286 3.12 -3.90 -15.79
C ILE A 286 3.94 -3.74 -14.51
N LYS A 287 4.75 -4.75 -14.17
CA LYS A 287 5.74 -4.65 -13.09
C LYS A 287 6.93 -3.82 -13.58
N LYS A 288 7.33 -2.82 -12.81
CA LYS A 288 8.49 -1.94 -13.06
C LYS A 288 9.69 -2.34 -12.20
#